data_072a1321d1b0a6cf4efb2e87f9b4f8a3
#
_entry.id   072a1321d1b0a6cf4efb2e87f9b4f8a3
#
_cell.length_a   1.000
_cell.length_b   1.000
_cell.length_c   1.000
_cell.angle_alpha   90.00
_cell.angle_beta   90.00
_cell.angle_gamma   90.00
#
_symmetry.space_group_name_H-M   'P 1'
#
loop_
_entity.id
_entity.type
_entity.pdbx_description
1 polymer ?
#
loop_
_entity_poly.entity_id
_entity_poly.type
_entity_poly.pdbx_seq_one_letter_code
_entity_poly.pdbx_strand_id
1 'polypeptide(L)'
;MSTITTNALQSGHPPILPLPFDANQPQTIRLYPLSNYTFGVKETQPEEDPSVVARLRRLEEHYAEHGMRRTCEGILVCHEHNHPHILMLQIANAFFKLPGDYLRPEDDELAGFKTRLDERLAPVGRLGEGEEAGDWEVGECLAQWWRPNFETFMYPFIPAHVTRPKECKKLYFIQLPKSRVLSVPKNMKLLAVPLFELYDNTARYGPQLSAIPHLLSRYNFEFYDEEGNVVAATPGGANGLSAGVPPPKTRVLAGGNSNSNSNNNNNNNSNQTNDDGDTDMHGDEENGQQ
;
A
#
# COMPACT_ATOMS: atom_id res chain seq x y z
N MET A 1 -11.80 -10.12 41.53
CA MET A 1 -12.55 -9.92 40.26
C MET A 1 -12.05 -8.62 39.64
N SER A 2 -11.56 -8.69 38.44
CA SER A 2 -10.79 -7.59 37.88
C SER A 2 -11.68 -6.40 37.54
N THR A 3 -11.22 -5.24 37.89
CA THR A 3 -11.80 -3.92 37.56
C THR A 3 -12.03 -3.70 36.05
N ILE A 4 -11.43 -4.53 35.22
CA ILE A 4 -11.58 -4.51 33.76
C ILE A 4 -13.00 -4.84 33.30
N THR A 5 -13.66 -5.80 33.99
CA THR A 5 -15.03 -6.23 33.62
C THR A 5 -16.08 -5.16 33.91
N THR A 6 -15.87 -4.39 34.97
CA THR A 6 -16.80 -3.35 35.39
C THR A 6 -16.73 -2.12 34.48
N ASN A 7 -15.55 -1.74 34.04
CA ASN A 7 -15.36 -0.61 33.13
C ASN A 7 -15.88 -0.91 31.72
N ALA A 8 -15.72 -2.13 31.23
CA ALA A 8 -16.23 -2.56 29.93
C ALA A 8 -17.77 -2.57 29.89
N LEU A 9 -18.41 -2.97 31.00
CA LEU A 9 -19.87 -2.93 31.11
C LEU A 9 -20.43 -1.50 31.25
N GLN A 10 -19.69 -0.61 31.89
CA GLN A 10 -20.06 0.80 32.00
C GLN A 10 -19.89 1.58 30.70
N SER A 11 -18.93 1.19 29.86
CA SER A 11 -18.74 1.84 28.56
C SER A 11 -19.61 1.28 27.44
N GLY A 12 -20.43 0.25 27.71
CA GLY A 12 -21.31 -0.38 26.73
C GLY A 12 -20.57 -1.21 25.67
N HIS A 13 -19.27 -1.42 25.82
CA HIS A 13 -18.48 -2.26 24.92
C HIS A 13 -18.39 -3.72 25.40
N PRO A 14 -18.44 -4.70 24.50
CA PRO A 14 -18.22 -6.08 24.86
C PRO A 14 -16.82 -6.26 25.50
N PRO A 15 -16.68 -7.03 26.59
CA PRO A 15 -15.41 -7.15 27.31
C PRO A 15 -14.29 -7.85 26.53
N ILE A 16 -14.61 -8.45 25.40
CA ILE A 16 -13.65 -9.13 24.51
C ILE A 16 -13.13 -8.28 23.36
N LEU A 17 -13.72 -7.10 23.13
CA LEU A 17 -13.21 -6.20 22.10
C LEU A 17 -11.97 -5.45 22.62
N PRO A 18 -10.90 -5.38 21.83
CA PRO A 18 -9.78 -4.53 22.18
C PRO A 18 -10.25 -3.09 22.31
N LEU A 19 -9.59 -2.33 23.18
CA LEU A 19 -9.81 -0.88 23.25
C LEU A 19 -9.69 -0.27 21.85
N PRO A 20 -10.54 0.72 21.54
CA PRO A 20 -10.37 1.48 20.31
C PRO A 20 -8.93 1.96 20.20
N PHE A 21 -8.44 2.10 18.98
CA PHE A 21 -7.14 2.69 18.72
C PHE A 21 -6.94 3.94 19.54
N ASP A 22 -5.69 4.21 19.89
CA ASP A 22 -5.29 5.45 20.54
C ASP A 22 -5.98 6.63 19.82
N ALA A 23 -6.70 7.44 20.58
CA ALA A 23 -7.46 8.57 20.05
C ALA A 23 -6.60 9.60 19.30
N ASN A 24 -5.28 9.52 19.48
CA ASN A 24 -4.31 10.40 18.83
C ASN A 24 -3.81 9.87 17.48
N GLN A 25 -4.19 8.65 17.07
CA GLN A 25 -3.78 8.11 15.77
C GLN A 25 -4.71 8.57 14.66
N PRO A 26 -4.17 8.99 13.51
CA PRO A 26 -5.00 9.28 12.36
C PRO A 26 -5.70 8.00 11.90
N GLN A 27 -7.01 7.98 12.00
CA GLN A 27 -7.83 6.87 11.52
C GLN A 27 -8.06 6.93 10.01
N THR A 28 -7.65 8.01 9.37
CA THR A 28 -7.90 8.28 7.96
C THR A 28 -6.58 8.56 7.25
N ILE A 29 -6.38 7.86 6.13
CA ILE A 29 -5.25 8.03 5.22
C ILE A 29 -5.74 8.82 4.01
N ARG A 30 -5.01 9.89 3.68
CA ARG A 30 -5.24 10.70 2.47
C ARG A 30 -4.49 10.08 1.29
N LEU A 31 -5.21 9.71 0.25
CA LEU A 31 -4.65 9.13 -0.96
C LEU A 31 -4.79 10.11 -2.12
N TYR A 32 -3.66 10.47 -2.70
CA TYR A 32 -3.60 11.31 -3.89
C TYR A 32 -3.39 10.44 -5.14
N PRO A 33 -3.83 10.90 -6.33
CA PRO A 33 -3.72 10.13 -7.54
C PRO A 33 -2.26 9.92 -7.96
N LEU A 34 -1.97 8.78 -8.58
CA LEU A 34 -0.63 8.43 -9.06
C LEU A 34 -0.09 9.47 -10.04
N SER A 35 -0.96 10.12 -10.82
CA SER A 35 -0.61 11.20 -11.77
C SER A 35 0.00 12.43 -11.11
N ASN A 36 -0.19 12.63 -9.80
CA ASN A 36 0.40 13.76 -9.09
C ASN A 36 1.89 13.57 -8.78
N TYR A 37 2.42 12.38 -9.00
CA TYR A 37 3.82 12.07 -8.72
C TYR A 37 4.63 12.01 -10.01
N THR A 38 5.80 12.66 -9.98
CA THR A 38 6.76 12.63 -11.08
C THR A 38 7.83 11.60 -10.76
N PHE A 39 8.12 10.72 -11.72
CA PHE A 39 9.11 9.65 -11.53
C PHE A 39 10.38 9.97 -12.31
N GLY A 40 11.48 10.11 -11.57
CA GLY A 40 12.82 10.35 -12.10
C GLY A 40 13.72 9.12 -12.00
N VAL A 41 14.84 9.18 -12.68
CA VAL A 41 15.86 8.13 -12.68
C VAL A 41 17.18 8.72 -12.20
N LYS A 42 17.87 8.00 -11.32
CA LYS A 42 19.21 8.37 -10.85
C LYS A 42 20.25 7.29 -11.16
N GLU A 43 21.52 7.58 -10.89
CA GLU A 43 22.59 6.64 -11.21
C GLU A 43 22.37 5.25 -10.60
N THR A 44 22.90 4.25 -11.27
CA THR A 44 22.79 2.85 -10.85
C THR A 44 23.41 2.66 -9.47
N GLN A 45 22.64 2.06 -8.57
CA GLN A 45 23.13 1.68 -7.25
C GLN A 45 23.63 0.22 -7.33
N PRO A 46 24.90 -0.04 -7.07
CA PRO A 46 25.42 -1.40 -7.08
C PRO A 46 24.76 -2.23 -5.97
N GLU A 47 24.58 -3.51 -6.21
CA GLU A 47 24.17 -4.46 -5.17
C GLU A 47 25.30 -4.62 -4.15
N GLU A 48 24.98 -4.52 -2.89
CA GLU A 48 25.97 -4.67 -1.80
C GLU A 48 26.44 -6.13 -1.67
N ASP A 49 25.57 -7.07 -1.97
CA ASP A 49 25.82 -8.50 -1.76
C ASP A 49 25.60 -9.29 -3.06
N PRO A 50 26.60 -10.03 -3.53
CA PRO A 50 26.50 -10.82 -4.76
C PRO A 50 25.61 -12.07 -4.62
N SER A 51 25.23 -12.43 -3.38
CA SER A 51 24.40 -13.60 -3.11
C SER A 51 23.68 -13.51 -1.77
N VAL A 52 22.69 -14.36 -1.59
CA VAL A 52 21.98 -14.51 -0.30
C VAL A 52 22.94 -14.93 0.82
N VAL A 53 23.89 -15.82 0.51
CA VAL A 53 24.90 -16.29 1.47
C VAL A 53 25.79 -15.13 1.91
N ALA A 54 26.28 -14.32 0.96
CA ALA A 54 27.10 -13.15 1.27
C ALA A 54 26.35 -12.16 2.17
N ARG A 55 25.07 -11.93 1.88
CA ARG A 55 24.22 -11.06 2.69
C ARG A 55 24.05 -11.56 4.12
N LEU A 56 23.83 -12.86 4.31
CA LEU A 56 23.71 -13.45 5.65
C LEU A 56 25.04 -13.40 6.42
N ARG A 57 26.16 -13.63 5.73
CA ARG A 57 27.49 -13.49 6.33
C ARG A 57 27.77 -12.05 6.79
N ARG A 58 27.47 -11.08 5.95
CA ARG A 58 27.56 -9.66 6.34
C ARG A 58 26.65 -9.30 7.51
N LEU A 59 25.47 -9.94 7.61
CA LEU A 59 24.59 -9.78 8.76
C LEU A 59 25.23 -10.35 10.04
N GLU A 60 25.90 -11.51 9.95
CA GLU A 60 26.58 -12.14 11.07
C GLU A 60 27.76 -11.30 11.56
N GLU A 61 28.59 -10.79 10.64
CA GLU A 61 29.70 -9.89 10.94
C GLU A 61 29.20 -8.61 11.63
N HIS A 62 28.18 -7.98 11.05
CA HIS A 62 27.56 -6.78 11.64
C HIS A 62 26.96 -7.05 13.03
N TYR A 63 26.34 -8.23 13.20
CA TYR A 63 25.76 -8.59 14.50
C TYR A 63 26.83 -8.81 15.59
N ALA A 64 27.99 -9.37 15.21
CA ALA A 64 29.09 -9.56 16.14
C ALA A 64 29.65 -8.24 16.65
N GLU A 65 29.64 -7.19 15.82
CA GLU A 65 30.18 -5.87 16.15
C GLU A 65 29.16 -4.95 16.82
N HIS A 66 27.95 -4.90 16.28
CA HIS A 66 26.93 -3.89 16.66
C HIS A 66 25.64 -4.48 17.27
N GLY A 67 25.50 -5.81 17.30
CA GLY A 67 24.30 -6.46 17.76
C GLY A 67 23.16 -6.48 16.73
N MET A 68 21.93 -6.49 17.20
CA MET A 68 20.76 -6.66 16.35
C MET A 68 20.62 -5.54 15.31
N ARG A 69 20.53 -5.93 14.03
CA ARG A 69 20.26 -5.00 12.93
C ARG A 69 18.87 -4.39 13.05
N ARG A 70 18.78 -3.09 12.85
CA ARG A 70 17.52 -2.35 12.74
C ARG A 70 17.28 -1.97 11.28
N THR A 71 16.12 -2.35 10.75
CA THR A 71 15.71 -2.05 9.37
C THR A 71 14.39 -1.32 9.40
N CYS A 72 14.26 -0.23 8.65
CA CYS A 72 13.01 0.50 8.49
C CYS A 72 12.64 0.57 7.01
N GLU A 73 11.39 0.21 6.70
CA GLU A 73 10.83 0.28 5.36
C GLU A 73 9.51 1.04 5.38
N GLY A 74 9.22 1.79 4.32
CA GLY A 74 8.05 2.65 4.21
C GLY A 74 6.96 2.04 3.32
N ILE A 75 5.74 2.03 3.83
CA ILE A 75 4.54 1.73 3.05
C ILE A 75 3.99 3.05 2.54
N LEU A 76 4.31 3.38 1.29
CA LEU A 76 3.87 4.58 0.58
C LEU A 76 2.63 4.24 -0.22
N VAL A 77 1.53 4.95 0.05
CA VAL A 77 0.24 4.67 -0.56
C VAL A 77 -0.22 5.84 -1.42
N CYS A 78 -0.61 5.55 -2.65
CA CYS A 78 -1.30 6.45 -3.56
C CYS A 78 -2.57 5.75 -4.08
N HIS A 79 -3.28 6.36 -5.03
CA HIS A 79 -4.39 5.67 -5.68
C HIS A 79 -4.36 5.85 -7.19
N GLU A 80 -5.02 4.93 -7.89
CA GLU A 80 -5.38 5.02 -9.29
C GLU A 80 -6.83 4.55 -9.42
N HIS A 81 -7.66 5.35 -10.08
CA HIS A 81 -9.10 5.08 -10.22
C HIS A 81 -9.83 4.77 -8.89
N ASN A 82 -9.46 5.47 -7.82
CA ASN A 82 -9.98 5.25 -6.44
C ASN A 82 -9.68 3.86 -5.86
N HIS A 83 -8.62 3.20 -6.34
CA HIS A 83 -8.07 1.99 -5.74
C HIS A 83 -6.72 2.28 -5.11
N PRO A 84 -6.48 1.87 -3.85
CA PRO A 84 -5.18 2.06 -3.20
C PRO A 84 -4.08 1.25 -3.91
N HIS A 85 -2.93 1.88 -4.11
CA HIS A 85 -1.73 1.28 -4.67
C HIS A 85 -0.55 1.51 -3.75
N ILE A 86 0.31 0.51 -3.62
CA ILE A 86 1.54 0.60 -2.83
C ILE A 86 2.71 0.83 -3.78
N LEU A 87 3.52 1.84 -3.48
CA LEU A 87 4.76 2.08 -4.23
C LEU A 87 5.84 1.12 -3.77
N MET A 88 6.34 0.29 -4.67
CA MET A 88 7.37 -0.72 -4.40
C MET A 88 8.51 -0.62 -5.39
N LEU A 89 9.70 -0.93 -4.90
CA LEU A 89 10.89 -1.11 -5.73
C LEU A 89 10.91 -2.55 -6.26
N GLN A 90 11.09 -2.70 -7.57
CA GLN A 90 11.38 -3.97 -8.20
C GLN A 90 12.85 -4.01 -8.58
N ILE A 91 13.55 -5.06 -8.12
CA ILE A 91 14.97 -5.30 -8.34
C ILE A 91 15.11 -6.53 -9.23
N ALA A 92 15.98 -6.47 -10.23
CA ALA A 92 16.28 -7.56 -11.15
C ALA A 92 15.03 -8.21 -11.79
N ASN A 93 13.96 -7.44 -11.98
CA ASN A 93 12.66 -7.87 -12.51
C ASN A 93 11.96 -9.02 -11.73
N ALA A 94 12.45 -9.37 -10.55
CA ALA A 94 11.95 -10.51 -9.80
C ALA A 94 11.59 -10.18 -8.34
N PHE A 95 12.36 -9.34 -7.67
CA PHE A 95 12.18 -9.09 -6.26
C PHE A 95 11.49 -7.76 -5.99
N PHE A 96 10.48 -7.80 -5.15
CA PHE A 96 9.78 -6.62 -4.68
C PHE A 96 10.26 -6.25 -3.28
N LYS A 97 10.48 -4.96 -3.06
CA LYS A 97 10.96 -4.39 -1.81
C LYS A 97 10.25 -3.06 -1.53
N LEU A 98 9.94 -2.79 -0.28
CA LEU A 98 9.53 -1.45 0.13
C LEU A 98 10.73 -0.51 0.14
N PRO A 99 10.52 0.80 -0.10
CA PRO A 99 11.56 1.80 0.09
C PRO A 99 12.03 1.88 1.53
N GLY A 100 13.32 2.00 1.73
CA GLY A 100 13.96 2.03 3.03
C GLY A 100 15.20 1.16 3.07
N ASP A 101 15.83 1.08 4.23
CA ASP A 101 17.02 0.25 4.44
C ASP A 101 17.31 0.02 5.93
N TYR A 102 18.43 -0.66 6.22
CA TYR A 102 18.92 -0.79 7.59
C TYR A 102 19.50 0.55 8.09
N LEU A 103 19.31 0.78 9.39
CA LEU A 103 19.84 1.95 10.09
C LEU A 103 21.26 1.68 10.57
N ARG A 104 22.07 2.72 10.66
CA ARG A 104 23.35 2.64 11.36
C ARG A 104 23.11 2.44 12.85
N PRO A 105 24.07 1.86 13.59
CA PRO A 105 23.93 1.65 15.02
C PRO A 105 23.63 2.92 15.81
N GLU A 106 24.24 4.05 15.41
CA GLU A 106 24.13 5.36 16.02
C GLU A 106 22.91 6.18 15.60
N ASP A 107 22.23 5.77 14.51
CA ASP A 107 21.10 6.54 13.97
C ASP A 107 19.92 6.56 14.96
N ASP A 108 19.32 7.73 15.15
CA ASP A 108 17.95 7.81 15.64
C ASP A 108 17.01 7.13 14.66
N GLU A 109 15.99 6.44 15.14
CA GLU A 109 15.18 5.57 14.30
C GLU A 109 14.44 6.34 13.22
N LEU A 110 13.74 7.42 13.58
CA LEU A 110 12.94 8.16 12.61
C LEU A 110 13.80 9.07 11.72
N ALA A 111 14.81 9.72 12.29
CA ALA A 111 15.73 10.57 11.52
C ALA A 111 16.55 9.72 10.54
N GLY A 112 17.11 8.61 11.00
CA GLY A 112 17.83 7.67 10.15
C GLY A 112 16.94 7.08 9.05
N PHE A 113 15.69 6.74 9.37
CA PHE A 113 14.74 6.22 8.39
C PHE A 113 14.43 7.26 7.30
N LYS A 114 14.18 8.51 7.65
CA LYS A 114 13.97 9.59 6.67
C LYS A 114 15.17 9.74 5.74
N THR A 115 16.37 9.68 6.28
CA THR A 115 17.62 9.69 5.48
C THR A 115 17.64 8.53 4.49
N ARG A 116 17.27 7.31 4.91
CA ARG A 116 17.20 6.15 4.00
C ARG A 116 16.15 6.32 2.91
N LEU A 117 14.99 6.91 3.24
CA LEU A 117 13.98 7.23 2.22
C LEU A 117 14.50 8.23 1.19
N ASP A 118 15.23 9.25 1.62
CA ASP A 118 15.86 10.21 0.69
C ASP A 118 16.91 9.55 -0.19
N GLU A 119 17.79 8.75 0.37
CA GLU A 119 18.79 7.98 -0.40
C GLU A 119 18.13 7.11 -1.47
N ARG A 120 16.94 6.56 -1.19
CA ARG A 120 16.23 5.66 -2.11
C ARG A 120 15.36 6.39 -3.12
N LEU A 121 14.68 7.47 -2.72
CA LEU A 121 13.61 8.09 -3.48
C LEU A 121 13.80 9.57 -3.82
N ALA A 122 14.72 10.30 -3.17
CA ALA A 122 14.93 11.69 -3.50
C ALA A 122 15.66 11.87 -4.86
N PRO A 123 15.34 12.93 -5.61
CA PRO A 123 16.06 13.29 -6.83
C PRO A 123 17.51 13.66 -6.54
N VAL A 124 18.40 13.44 -7.51
CA VAL A 124 19.81 13.84 -7.43
C VAL A 124 19.90 15.37 -7.33
N GLY A 125 20.74 15.86 -6.43
CA GLY A 125 21.00 17.31 -6.23
C GLY A 125 20.12 17.96 -5.16
N ARG A 126 19.24 17.22 -4.49
CA ARG A 126 18.42 17.73 -3.39
C ARG A 126 19.06 17.57 -2.01
N LEU A 127 20.10 16.76 -1.92
CA LEU A 127 20.93 16.62 -0.72
C LEU A 127 22.19 17.49 -0.88
N GLY A 128 22.01 18.83 -0.83
CA GLY A 128 23.10 19.74 -0.55
C GLY A 128 23.60 19.53 0.88
N GLU A 129 24.89 19.67 1.11
CA GLU A 129 25.44 19.68 2.48
C GLU A 129 24.69 20.70 3.33
N GLY A 130 23.88 20.23 4.29
CA GLY A 130 23.09 21.07 5.19
C GLY A 130 21.59 21.13 4.94
N GLU A 131 21.04 20.48 3.90
CA GLU A 131 19.60 20.30 3.78
C GLU A 131 19.13 19.16 4.70
N GLU A 132 18.16 19.45 5.55
CA GLU A 132 17.50 18.42 6.37
C GLU A 132 16.91 17.35 5.47
N ALA A 133 16.97 16.09 5.94
CA ALA A 133 16.33 14.95 5.28
C ALA A 133 14.92 15.32 4.86
N GLY A 134 14.53 14.96 3.62
CA GLY A 134 13.27 15.39 3.01
C GLY A 134 12.09 15.25 3.98
N ASP A 135 11.14 16.17 3.85
CA ASP A 135 9.97 16.25 4.73
C ASP A 135 9.05 15.04 4.50
N TRP A 136 9.42 13.91 5.11
CA TRP A 136 8.63 12.68 5.12
C TRP A 136 7.70 12.68 6.33
N GLU A 137 6.41 12.66 6.09
CA GLU A 137 5.40 12.46 7.12
C GLU A 137 5.35 10.96 7.46
N VAL A 138 6.15 10.56 8.45
CA VAL A 138 6.21 9.18 8.93
C VAL A 138 5.11 8.97 9.95
N GLY A 139 4.18 8.07 9.60
CA GLY A 139 3.09 7.66 10.47
C GLY A 139 3.50 6.56 11.45
N GLU A 140 2.54 5.74 11.84
CA GLU A 140 2.79 4.69 12.82
C GLU A 140 3.54 3.48 12.26
N CYS A 141 4.18 2.74 13.16
CA CYS A 141 4.75 1.43 12.85
C CYS A 141 3.62 0.40 12.72
N LEU A 142 3.36 -0.03 11.48
CA LEU A 142 2.27 -0.96 11.18
C LEU A 142 2.60 -2.40 11.52
N ALA A 143 3.86 -2.79 11.40
CA ALA A 143 4.31 -4.15 11.69
C ALA A 143 5.79 -4.19 12.05
N GLN A 144 6.13 -5.23 12.81
CA GLN A 144 7.52 -5.57 13.12
C GLN A 144 7.77 -7.02 12.73
N TRP A 145 8.87 -7.22 12.01
CA TRP A 145 9.31 -8.54 11.57
C TRP A 145 10.68 -8.85 12.17
N TRP A 146 10.81 -10.05 12.70
CA TRP A 146 11.99 -10.47 13.44
C TRP A 146 12.69 -11.61 12.74
N ARG A 147 14.02 -11.51 12.62
CA ARG A 147 14.88 -12.57 12.14
C ARG A 147 15.50 -13.28 13.35
N PRO A 148 15.09 -14.51 13.67
CA PRO A 148 15.57 -15.18 14.86
C PRO A 148 17.01 -15.65 14.74
N ASN A 149 17.42 -16.13 13.56
CA ASN A 149 18.73 -16.68 13.27
C ASN A 149 19.33 -16.06 12.01
N PHE A 150 20.54 -16.45 11.62
CA PHE A 150 21.17 -16.04 10.37
C PHE A 150 20.60 -16.81 9.18
N GLU A 151 19.31 -16.64 8.95
CA GLU A 151 18.48 -17.29 7.93
C GLU A 151 17.69 -16.24 7.14
N THR A 152 17.10 -16.66 6.03
CA THR A 152 16.27 -15.75 5.20
C THR A 152 14.90 -15.46 5.79
N PHE A 153 14.39 -16.36 6.64
CA PHE A 153 13.06 -16.22 7.22
C PHE A 153 12.98 -15.13 8.28
N MET A 154 11.84 -14.43 8.28
CA MET A 154 11.46 -13.49 9.32
C MET A 154 10.03 -13.78 9.78
N TYR A 155 9.75 -13.50 11.05
CA TYR A 155 8.46 -13.73 11.67
C TYR A 155 7.85 -12.41 12.15
N PRO A 156 6.51 -12.27 12.12
CA PRO A 156 5.82 -11.08 12.65
C PRO A 156 5.77 -11.05 14.19
N PHE A 157 6.53 -11.89 14.84
CA PHE A 157 6.68 -12.00 16.29
C PHE A 157 8.06 -12.57 16.63
N ILE A 158 8.46 -12.44 17.89
CA ILE A 158 9.67 -13.10 18.39
C ILE A 158 9.24 -14.49 18.91
N PRO A 159 9.75 -15.59 18.33
CA PRO A 159 9.51 -16.92 18.87
C PRO A 159 9.97 -17.02 20.34
N ALA A 160 9.19 -17.68 21.19
CA ALA A 160 9.40 -17.68 22.66
C ALA A 160 10.79 -18.17 23.11
N HIS A 161 11.45 -19.02 22.33
CA HIS A 161 12.79 -19.53 22.61
C HIS A 161 13.93 -18.62 22.13
N VAL A 162 13.61 -17.54 21.41
CA VAL A 162 14.60 -16.61 20.85
C VAL A 162 14.75 -15.41 21.77
N THR A 163 15.89 -15.30 22.41
CA THR A 163 16.21 -14.19 23.34
C THR A 163 17.05 -13.09 22.66
N ARG A 164 17.71 -13.41 21.55
CA ARG A 164 18.61 -12.50 20.84
C ARG A 164 18.36 -12.57 19.34
N PRO A 165 17.29 -11.95 18.84
CA PRO A 165 17.01 -11.88 17.40
C PRO A 165 18.14 -11.14 16.67
N LYS A 166 18.35 -11.48 15.40
CA LYS A 166 19.46 -10.97 14.58
C LYS A 166 19.10 -9.68 13.85
N GLU A 167 17.84 -9.52 13.53
CA GLU A 167 17.32 -8.32 12.87
C GLU A 167 15.89 -8.04 13.32
N CYS A 168 15.57 -6.77 13.47
CA CYS A 168 14.20 -6.26 13.60
C CYS A 168 13.94 -5.33 12.43
N LYS A 169 12.95 -5.68 11.60
CA LYS A 169 12.45 -4.85 10.50
C LYS A 169 11.12 -4.23 10.89
N LYS A 170 11.03 -2.91 10.84
CA LYS A 170 9.81 -2.16 11.09
C LYS A 170 9.24 -1.62 9.79
N LEU A 171 7.94 -1.76 9.62
CA LEU A 171 7.20 -1.23 8.50
C LEU A 171 6.41 -0.01 8.97
N TYR A 172 6.75 1.14 8.45
CA TYR A 172 6.11 2.41 8.78
C TYR A 172 5.15 2.83 7.67
N PHE A 173 4.00 3.34 8.04
CA PHE A 173 3.16 4.07 7.11
C PHE A 173 3.81 5.42 6.77
N ILE A 174 3.78 5.78 5.50
CA ILE A 174 4.26 7.07 5.00
C ILE A 174 3.10 7.80 4.33
N GLN A 175 2.69 8.92 4.92
CA GLN A 175 1.73 9.80 4.28
C GLN A 175 2.42 10.56 3.15
N LEU A 176 2.05 10.26 1.92
CA LEU A 176 2.54 11.01 0.77
C LEU A 176 1.89 12.40 0.71
N PRO A 177 2.65 13.44 0.38
CA PRO A 177 2.09 14.77 0.10
C PRO A 177 1.29 14.76 -1.20
N LYS A 178 0.53 15.83 -1.46
CA LYS A 178 -0.28 15.97 -2.67
C LYS A 178 0.51 15.72 -3.96
N SER A 179 1.76 16.15 -4.02
CA SER A 179 2.65 15.92 -5.15
C SER A 179 4.10 15.78 -4.70
N ARG A 180 4.87 14.95 -5.36
CA ARG A 180 6.29 14.76 -5.08
C ARG A 180 7.02 14.21 -6.29
N VAL A 181 8.32 14.57 -6.41
CA VAL A 181 9.24 13.91 -7.34
C VAL A 181 9.90 12.74 -6.64
N LEU A 182 9.78 11.56 -7.21
CA LEU A 182 10.36 10.32 -6.71
C LEU A 182 11.35 9.79 -7.76
N SER A 183 12.61 9.62 -7.38
CA SER A 183 13.67 9.17 -8.29
C SER A 183 14.29 7.88 -7.78
N VAL A 184 14.44 6.91 -8.66
CA VAL A 184 15.00 5.59 -8.32
C VAL A 184 16.23 5.28 -9.17
N PRO A 185 17.16 4.43 -8.68
CA PRO A 185 18.31 3.98 -9.46
C PRO A 185 17.89 3.29 -10.77
N LYS A 186 18.68 3.46 -11.84
CA LYS A 186 18.42 2.87 -13.17
C LYS A 186 18.24 1.35 -13.16
N ASN A 187 18.83 0.66 -12.21
CA ASN A 187 18.72 -0.79 -12.06
C ASN A 187 17.50 -1.24 -11.22
N MET A 188 16.68 -0.30 -10.80
CA MET A 188 15.43 -0.55 -10.06
C MET A 188 14.24 0.08 -10.80
N LYS A 189 13.06 -0.48 -10.60
CA LYS A 189 11.81 0.12 -11.08
C LYS A 189 10.94 0.47 -9.87
N LEU A 190 10.32 1.63 -9.89
CA LEU A 190 9.27 1.96 -8.94
C LEU A 190 7.93 1.60 -9.57
N LEU A 191 7.19 0.73 -8.93
CA LEU A 191 5.89 0.23 -9.38
C LEU A 191 4.81 0.62 -8.39
N ALA A 192 3.66 1.01 -8.90
CA ALA A 192 2.45 1.15 -8.14
C ALA A 192 1.65 -0.17 -8.23
N VAL A 193 1.64 -0.94 -7.16
CA VAL A 193 0.98 -2.25 -7.10
C VAL A 193 -0.37 -2.10 -6.42
N PRO A 194 -1.48 -2.52 -7.07
CA PRO A 194 -2.80 -2.45 -6.45
C PRO A 194 -2.85 -3.22 -5.14
N LEU A 195 -3.50 -2.64 -4.14
CA LEU A 195 -3.58 -3.27 -2.81
C LEU A 195 -4.24 -4.66 -2.86
N PHE A 196 -5.24 -4.85 -3.72
CA PHE A 196 -5.91 -6.13 -3.89
C PHE A 196 -5.01 -7.21 -4.52
N GLU A 197 -3.99 -6.82 -5.32
CA GLU A 197 -3.03 -7.77 -5.90
C GLU A 197 -2.09 -8.36 -4.85
N LEU A 198 -1.83 -7.62 -3.78
CA LEU A 198 -0.99 -8.09 -2.67
C LEU A 198 -1.72 -9.07 -1.76
N TYR A 199 -3.04 -8.94 -1.67
CA TYR A 199 -3.84 -9.74 -0.76
C TYR A 199 -3.66 -11.23 -1.02
N ASP A 200 -3.24 -11.96 0.03
CA ASP A 200 -3.00 -13.42 -0.02
C ASP A 200 -2.09 -13.91 -1.16
N ASN A 201 -1.17 -13.07 -1.62
CA ASN A 201 -0.27 -13.37 -2.73
C ASN A 201 1.18 -13.55 -2.27
N THR A 202 1.38 -14.44 -1.29
CA THR A 202 2.70 -14.75 -0.72
C THR A 202 3.64 -15.42 -1.73
N ALA A 203 3.10 -16.14 -2.69
CA ALA A 203 3.91 -16.79 -3.73
C ALA A 203 4.69 -15.78 -4.57
N ARG A 204 4.08 -14.62 -4.88
CA ARG A 204 4.72 -13.58 -5.69
C ARG A 204 5.47 -12.54 -4.85
N TYR A 205 4.88 -12.10 -3.76
CA TYR A 205 5.38 -10.95 -2.99
C TYR A 205 6.04 -11.32 -1.66
N GLY A 206 5.89 -12.56 -1.23
CA GLY A 206 6.34 -13.00 0.08
C GLY A 206 5.40 -12.58 1.23
N PRO A 207 5.63 -13.11 2.43
CA PRO A 207 4.70 -12.95 3.55
C PRO A 207 4.63 -11.51 4.08
N GLN A 208 5.70 -10.73 4.00
CA GLN A 208 5.73 -9.36 4.52
C GLN A 208 4.87 -8.42 3.67
N LEU A 209 5.00 -8.47 2.34
CA LEU A 209 4.27 -7.59 1.45
C LEU A 209 2.80 -8.01 1.32
N SER A 210 2.51 -9.30 1.28
CA SER A 210 1.14 -9.81 1.22
C SER A 210 0.33 -9.57 2.49
N ALA A 211 0.98 -9.24 3.61
CA ALA A 211 0.31 -8.83 4.84
C ALA A 211 -0.13 -7.35 4.86
N ILE A 212 0.38 -6.52 3.95
CA ILE A 212 0.09 -5.06 3.93
C ILE A 212 -1.41 -4.75 3.88
N PRO A 213 -2.24 -5.43 3.04
CA PRO A 213 -3.68 -5.19 3.04
C PRO A 213 -4.33 -5.33 4.41
N HIS A 214 -3.93 -6.34 5.19
CA HIS A 214 -4.42 -6.54 6.57
C HIS A 214 -3.98 -5.41 7.51
N LEU A 215 -2.73 -4.94 7.37
CA LEU A 215 -2.21 -3.84 8.17
C LEU A 215 -2.95 -2.53 7.91
N LEU A 216 -3.34 -2.28 6.66
CA LEU A 216 -4.04 -1.08 6.24
C LEU A 216 -5.56 -1.16 6.42
N SER A 217 -6.13 -2.36 6.64
CA SER A 217 -7.58 -2.56 6.77
C SER A 217 -8.23 -1.82 7.95
N ARG A 218 -7.44 -1.38 8.91
CA ARG A 218 -7.88 -0.62 10.09
C ARG A 218 -8.07 0.87 9.84
N TYR A 219 -7.65 1.37 8.68
CA TYR A 219 -7.75 2.77 8.32
C TYR A 219 -8.91 3.03 7.38
N ASN A 220 -9.43 4.23 7.45
CA ASN A 220 -10.30 4.78 6.42
C ASN A 220 -9.44 5.46 5.36
N PHE A 221 -9.86 5.37 4.11
CA PHE A 221 -9.20 6.05 3.01
C PHE A 221 -10.07 7.20 2.52
N GLU A 222 -9.44 8.35 2.31
CA GLU A 222 -10.00 9.48 1.57
C GLU A 222 -9.24 9.60 0.25
N PHE A 223 -9.97 9.55 -0.85
CA PHE A 223 -9.42 9.65 -2.20
C PHE A 223 -9.58 11.08 -2.70
N TYR A 224 -8.50 11.65 -3.14
CA TYR A 224 -8.43 13.02 -3.62
C TYR A 224 -8.26 13.03 -5.15
N ASP A 225 -8.75 14.08 -5.79
CA ASP A 225 -8.46 14.35 -7.20
C ASP A 225 -7.09 15.08 -7.36
N GLU A 226 -6.73 15.42 -8.61
CA GLU A 226 -5.50 16.13 -8.92
C GLU A 226 -5.50 17.55 -8.32
N GLU A 227 -6.65 18.17 -8.16
CA GLU A 227 -6.86 19.47 -7.55
C GLU A 227 -6.78 19.45 -6.03
N GLY A 228 -6.98 18.28 -5.41
CA GLY A 228 -6.95 18.08 -3.95
C GLY A 228 -8.32 18.17 -3.30
N ASN A 229 -9.40 17.89 -4.05
CA ASN A 229 -10.73 17.71 -3.49
C ASN A 229 -10.99 16.24 -3.20
N VAL A 230 -11.76 15.95 -2.15
CA VAL A 230 -12.16 14.59 -1.82
C VAL A 230 -13.21 14.11 -2.83
N VAL A 231 -12.90 13.03 -3.55
CA VAL A 231 -13.78 12.42 -4.55
C VAL A 231 -14.48 11.15 -4.08
N ALA A 232 -13.86 10.45 -3.13
CA ALA A 232 -14.42 9.25 -2.52
C ALA A 232 -13.83 9.03 -1.13
N ALA A 233 -14.50 8.24 -0.30
CA ALA A 233 -13.99 7.79 0.99
C ALA A 233 -14.51 6.39 1.28
N THR A 234 -13.74 5.62 2.05
CA THR A 234 -14.22 4.33 2.58
C THR A 234 -15.27 4.57 3.66
N PRO A 235 -16.25 3.65 3.84
CA PRO A 235 -17.24 3.77 4.89
C PRO A 235 -16.59 3.86 6.28
N GLY A 236 -17.03 4.82 7.09
CA GLY A 236 -16.53 5.03 8.45
C GLY A 236 -15.45 6.10 8.61
N GLY A 237 -15.13 6.84 7.55
CA GLY A 237 -14.23 7.99 7.63
C GLY A 237 -14.62 8.98 8.74
N ALA A 238 -13.62 9.57 9.39
CA ALA A 238 -13.73 10.35 10.64
C ALA A 238 -14.74 11.53 10.59
N ASN A 239 -15.16 11.93 9.42
CA ASN A 239 -16.03 13.10 9.23
C ASN A 239 -17.49 12.76 8.95
N GLY A 240 -17.93 11.51 9.15
CA GLY A 240 -19.33 11.13 8.89
C GLY A 240 -19.76 11.26 7.43
N LEU A 241 -18.82 11.49 6.52
CA LEU A 241 -19.06 11.63 5.08
C LEU A 241 -19.54 10.33 4.42
N SER A 242 -19.54 9.22 5.14
CA SER A 242 -20.04 7.94 4.62
C SER A 242 -21.54 7.93 4.34
N ALA A 243 -22.30 8.90 4.83
CA ALA A 243 -23.75 8.96 4.62
C ALA A 243 -24.17 9.87 3.45
N GLY A 244 -23.25 10.47 2.70
CA GLY A 244 -23.68 11.48 1.75
C GLY A 244 -22.72 11.89 0.64
N VAL A 245 -21.62 11.16 0.43
CA VAL A 245 -20.82 11.43 -0.78
C VAL A 245 -21.60 10.89 -1.97
N PRO A 246 -22.19 11.74 -2.82
CA PRO A 246 -22.84 11.26 -4.02
C PRO A 246 -21.78 10.53 -4.86
N PRO A 247 -22.14 9.45 -5.58
CA PRO A 247 -21.24 8.79 -6.49
C PRO A 247 -20.62 9.84 -7.40
N PRO A 248 -19.35 9.71 -7.76
CA PRO A 248 -18.67 10.68 -8.62
C PRO A 248 -19.56 10.95 -9.83
N LYS A 249 -19.91 12.21 -10.02
CA LYS A 249 -20.66 12.62 -11.22
C LYS A 249 -19.79 12.25 -12.40
N THR A 250 -20.21 11.25 -13.13
CA THR A 250 -19.59 10.89 -14.42
C THR A 250 -19.55 12.21 -15.21
N ARG A 251 -18.36 12.70 -15.47
CA ARG A 251 -18.13 13.91 -16.24
C ARG A 251 -18.60 13.59 -17.64
N VAL A 252 -19.83 13.92 -17.95
CA VAL A 252 -20.33 13.90 -19.31
C VAL A 252 -19.52 14.95 -20.03
N LEU A 253 -18.60 14.51 -20.86
CA LEU A 253 -17.92 15.39 -21.80
C LEU A 253 -18.99 16.09 -22.64
N ALA A 254 -19.11 17.39 -22.47
CA ALA A 254 -20.02 18.22 -23.20
C ALA A 254 -19.70 18.10 -24.71
N GLY A 255 -20.61 17.51 -25.42
CA GLY A 255 -20.57 17.41 -26.88
C GLY A 255 -21.97 17.32 -27.41
N GLY A 256 -22.45 18.40 -28.01
CA GLY A 256 -23.61 18.35 -28.91
C GLY A 256 -24.92 18.95 -28.39
N ASN A 257 -25.09 20.21 -28.71
CA ASN A 257 -26.35 20.92 -28.85
C ASN A 257 -27.35 20.12 -29.68
N SER A 258 -28.53 19.80 -29.17
CA SER A 258 -29.74 19.66 -29.97
C SER A 258 -30.98 19.90 -29.11
N ASN A 259 -31.58 21.05 -29.43
CA ASN A 259 -32.95 21.40 -29.15
C ASN A 259 -33.89 20.31 -29.65
N SER A 260 -34.85 19.88 -28.85
CA SER A 260 -36.17 19.55 -29.32
C SER A 260 -37.18 19.45 -28.18
N ASN A 261 -38.11 20.27 -28.34
CA ASN A 261 -39.40 20.52 -27.75
C ASN A 261 -40.23 19.31 -27.32
N SER A 262 -40.93 19.56 -26.21
CA SER A 262 -42.08 18.87 -25.68
C SER A 262 -43.08 18.27 -26.70
N ASN A 263 -43.66 17.10 -26.41
CA ASN A 263 -45.07 16.97 -26.19
C ASN A 263 -45.49 15.63 -25.60
N ASN A 264 -46.40 15.74 -24.64
CA ASN A 264 -47.30 14.71 -24.10
C ASN A 264 -48.00 13.92 -25.20
N ASN A 265 -48.17 12.60 -25.05
CA ASN A 265 -49.48 12.02 -24.99
C ASN A 265 -49.50 10.52 -24.62
N ASN A 266 -50.43 10.19 -23.77
CA ASN A 266 -50.97 8.87 -23.42
C ASN A 266 -51.33 8.06 -24.65
N ASN A 267 -51.17 6.74 -24.68
CA ASN A 267 -52.28 5.79 -24.63
C ASN A 267 -51.80 4.33 -24.85
N ASN A 268 -52.32 3.52 -23.97
CA ASN A 268 -52.80 2.13 -24.04
C ASN A 268 -52.65 1.34 -25.35
N ASN A 269 -52.25 0.10 -25.20
CA ASN A 269 -53.03 -1.11 -25.45
C ASN A 269 -52.30 -2.24 -26.21
N SER A 270 -52.20 -3.32 -25.55
CA SER A 270 -52.57 -4.71 -25.88
C SER A 270 -51.99 -5.43 -27.12
N ASN A 271 -51.55 -6.61 -26.75
CA ASN A 271 -51.81 -7.91 -27.34
C ASN A 271 -50.92 -8.55 -28.43
N GLN A 272 -50.45 -9.71 -28.00
CA GLN A 272 -50.50 -11.03 -28.75
C GLN A 272 -49.61 -11.15 -29.97
N THR A 273 -48.91 -12.20 -30.23
CA THR A 273 -48.96 -13.66 -30.10
C THR A 273 -47.86 -14.24 -30.98
N ASN A 274 -47.31 -15.32 -30.52
CA ASN A 274 -46.82 -16.53 -31.28
C ASN A 274 -46.04 -16.33 -32.59
N ASP A 275 -45.00 -17.01 -32.88
CA ASP A 275 -44.99 -18.44 -33.16
C ASP A 275 -43.60 -18.93 -33.50
N ASP A 276 -43.40 -20.16 -33.20
CA ASP A 276 -42.52 -21.20 -33.57
C ASP A 276 -41.53 -21.06 -34.76
N GLY A 277 -40.44 -21.80 -34.64
CA GLY A 277 -39.59 -22.15 -35.75
C GLY A 277 -38.26 -22.78 -35.39
N ASP A 278 -38.39 -24.03 -34.97
CA ASP A 278 -37.39 -25.08 -34.98
C ASP A 278 -36.65 -25.18 -36.33
N THR A 279 -35.39 -25.46 -36.33
CA THR A 279 -34.79 -26.52 -37.13
C THR A 279 -33.30 -26.72 -36.86
N ASP A 280 -33.08 -27.94 -36.57
CA ASP A 280 -31.90 -28.79 -36.49
C ASP A 280 -30.85 -28.67 -37.61
N MET A 281 -29.72 -29.21 -37.24
CA MET A 281 -28.90 -30.22 -37.90
C MET A 281 -27.44 -29.89 -38.20
N HIS A 282 -26.62 -30.72 -37.55
CA HIS A 282 -25.45 -31.51 -38.06
C HIS A 282 -24.28 -30.71 -38.70
N GLY A 283 -23.09 -31.08 -38.54
CA GLY A 283 -22.37 -32.26 -38.07
C GLY A 283 -20.90 -32.15 -38.43
N ASP A 284 -20.16 -32.98 -37.76
CA ASP A 284 -18.93 -33.69 -38.18
C ASP A 284 -17.61 -32.90 -38.28
N GLU A 285 -16.69 -33.26 -37.38
CA GLU A 285 -15.48 -34.11 -37.57
C GLU A 285 -14.48 -33.55 -38.61
N GLU A 286 -13.23 -33.50 -38.39
CA GLU A 286 -12.19 -34.42 -38.01
C GLU A 286 -10.81 -33.74 -37.97
N ASN A 287 -9.99 -34.25 -37.09
CA ASN A 287 -8.58 -34.65 -37.25
C ASN A 287 -7.48 -33.71 -37.78
N GLY A 288 -6.38 -33.77 -37.06
CA GLY A 288 -5.06 -33.86 -37.67
C GLY A 288 -3.93 -33.19 -36.95
N GLN A 289 -3.28 -33.97 -36.17
CA GLN A 289 -1.86 -34.07 -35.85
C GLN A 289 -0.91 -33.21 -36.72
N GLN A 290 -0.07 -32.44 -36.11
CA GLN A 290 1.41 -32.65 -36.03
C GLN A 290 2.01 -31.77 -34.94
#